data_1cf5af1a49289ac4d7394a2c6e4e65ba
#
_entry.id   1cf5af1a49289ac4d7394a2c6e4e65ba
#
_cell.length_a   1.000
_cell.length_b   1.000
_cell.length_c   1.000
_cell.angle_alpha   90.00
_cell.angle_beta   90.00
_cell.angle_gamma   90.00
#
_symmetry.space_group_name_H-M   'P 1'
#
loop_
_entity.id
_entity.type
_entity.pdbx_description
1 polymer ?
#
loop_
_entity_poly.entity_id
_entity_poly.type
_entity_poly.pdbx_seq_one_letter_code
_entity_poly.pdbx_strand_id
1 'polypeptide(L)'
;ICGNLKSLNSSCICTNKKYDQICVVENLADMFAVQSTGIFKGSYHILGGTLPSFEGQKSGNGLLVESLINRVKNNSVKEVILATSASVEGETTAHYISDSLKEAKVKITRLAKGVPVGGSIEHLDDGTLFSAFKNRAPMGKD
;
A
#
# COMPACT_ATOMS: atom_id res chain seq x y z
N ILE A 1 -11.29 -11.43 2.93
CA ILE A 1 -9.86 -11.65 2.84
C ILE A 1 -9.08 -10.34 2.90
N CYS A 2 -9.55 -9.31 2.20
CA CYS A 2 -8.82 -8.06 2.05
C CYS A 2 -9.48 -6.85 2.73
N GLY A 3 -10.63 -7.04 3.34
CA GLY A 3 -11.40 -5.94 3.92
C GLY A 3 -12.28 -5.18 2.95
N ASN A 4 -12.25 -5.53 1.67
CA ASN A 4 -13.08 -4.87 0.67
C ASN A 4 -14.53 -5.36 0.78
N LEU A 5 -15.47 -4.51 0.36
CA LEU A 5 -16.88 -4.86 0.32
C LEU A 5 -17.17 -5.73 -0.90
N LYS A 6 -18.00 -6.76 -0.71
CA LYS A 6 -18.43 -7.60 -1.82
C LYS A 6 -19.81 -7.16 -2.29
N SER A 7 -20.00 -7.13 -3.59
CA SER A 7 -21.35 -7.02 -4.14
C SER A 7 -21.99 -8.41 -4.19
N LEU A 8 -23.31 -8.44 -4.24
CA LEU A 8 -24.05 -9.71 -4.19
C LEU A 8 -23.74 -10.64 -5.37
N ASN A 9 -23.38 -10.09 -6.50
CA ASN A 9 -23.24 -10.86 -7.74
C ASN A 9 -21.84 -10.78 -8.36
N SER A 10 -20.83 -10.37 -7.60
CA SER A 10 -19.49 -10.29 -8.15
C SER A 10 -18.45 -10.74 -7.14
N SER A 11 -17.36 -11.27 -7.65
CA SER A 11 -16.21 -11.62 -6.83
C SER A 11 -15.56 -10.34 -6.29
N CYS A 12 -14.93 -10.45 -5.14
CA CYS A 12 -14.14 -9.34 -4.62
C CYS A 12 -13.00 -9.01 -5.58
N ILE A 13 -12.75 -7.73 -5.80
CA ILE A 13 -11.66 -7.27 -6.66
C ILE A 13 -10.31 -7.84 -6.16
N CYS A 14 -10.19 -8.01 -4.85
CA CYS A 14 -8.96 -8.50 -4.24
C CYS A 14 -8.63 -9.95 -4.61
N THR A 15 -9.59 -10.73 -5.07
CA THR A 15 -9.37 -12.13 -5.40
C THR A 15 -9.15 -12.37 -6.90
N ASN A 16 -8.95 -11.31 -7.66
CA ASN A 16 -8.69 -11.44 -9.09
C ASN A 16 -7.31 -12.05 -9.30
N LYS A 17 -7.29 -13.32 -9.69
CA LYS A 17 -6.05 -14.09 -9.86
C LYS A 17 -5.27 -13.75 -11.12
N LYS A 18 -5.79 -12.86 -11.92
CA LYS A 18 -5.13 -12.46 -13.17
C LYS A 18 -3.84 -11.67 -12.92
N TYR A 19 -3.73 -11.07 -11.77
CA TYR A 19 -2.63 -10.16 -11.49
C TYR A 19 -1.76 -10.69 -10.35
N ASP A 20 -0.45 -10.49 -10.47
CA ASP A 20 0.54 -10.92 -9.50
C ASP A 20 1.06 -9.77 -8.62
N GLN A 21 0.41 -8.62 -8.69
CA GLN A 21 0.73 -7.46 -7.88
C GLN A 21 -0.41 -7.14 -6.91
N ILE A 22 -0.06 -6.78 -5.70
CA ILE A 22 -1.03 -6.34 -4.69
C ILE A 22 -0.68 -4.92 -4.25
N CYS A 23 -1.66 -4.04 -4.30
CA CYS A 23 -1.53 -2.69 -3.76
C CYS A 23 -2.20 -2.66 -2.38
N VAL A 24 -1.42 -2.38 -1.35
CA VAL A 24 -1.91 -2.33 0.03
C VAL A 24 -2.28 -0.90 0.38
N VAL A 25 -3.54 -0.70 0.73
CA VAL A 25 -4.07 0.62 1.12
C VAL A 25 -4.67 0.54 2.51
N GLU A 26 -4.79 1.70 3.15
CA GLU A 26 -5.30 1.76 4.52
C GLU A 26 -6.82 1.60 4.59
N ASN A 27 -7.52 2.17 3.62
CA ASN A 27 -8.98 2.20 3.64
C ASN A 27 -9.54 2.16 2.22
N LEU A 28 -10.87 2.07 2.15
CA LEU A 28 -11.57 1.96 0.89
C LEU A 28 -11.46 3.23 0.04
N ALA A 29 -11.44 4.40 0.68
CA ALA A 29 -11.30 5.66 -0.04
C ALA A 29 -9.96 5.73 -0.77
N ASP A 30 -8.88 5.25 -0.14
CA ASP A 30 -7.57 5.20 -0.77
C ASP A 30 -7.57 4.25 -1.96
N MET A 31 -8.24 3.11 -1.84
CA MET A 31 -8.37 2.18 -2.96
C MET A 31 -9.08 2.84 -4.14
N PHE A 32 -10.19 3.52 -3.89
CA PHE A 32 -10.91 4.20 -4.96
C PHE A 32 -10.07 5.31 -5.60
N ALA A 33 -9.27 6.01 -4.81
CA ALA A 33 -8.39 7.06 -5.34
C ALA A 33 -7.38 6.48 -6.32
N VAL A 34 -6.74 5.37 -5.98
CA VAL A 34 -5.80 4.70 -6.88
C VAL A 34 -6.52 4.13 -8.10
N GLN A 35 -7.64 3.46 -7.86
CA GLN A 35 -8.40 2.80 -8.93
C GLN A 35 -8.90 3.80 -9.97
N SER A 36 -9.31 4.98 -9.55
CA SER A 36 -9.85 6.00 -10.45
C SER A 36 -8.82 6.53 -11.44
N THR A 37 -7.53 6.41 -11.13
CA THR A 37 -6.47 6.85 -12.04
C THR A 37 -6.24 5.89 -13.19
N GLY A 38 -6.65 4.64 -13.05
CA GLY A 38 -6.39 3.61 -14.06
C GLY A 38 -4.93 3.17 -14.15
N ILE A 39 -4.04 3.70 -13.30
CA ILE A 39 -2.61 3.39 -13.37
C ILE A 39 -2.33 1.97 -12.90
N PHE A 40 -2.97 1.54 -11.82
CA PHE A 40 -2.73 0.21 -11.26
C PHE A 40 -3.85 -0.75 -11.66
N LYS A 41 -3.47 -1.90 -12.18
CA LYS A 41 -4.40 -2.92 -12.65
C LYS A 41 -4.26 -4.26 -11.95
N GLY A 42 -3.63 -4.27 -10.80
CA GLY A 42 -3.50 -5.47 -9.98
C GLY A 42 -4.64 -5.63 -8.98
N SER A 43 -4.37 -6.37 -7.94
CA SER A 43 -5.32 -6.58 -6.84
C SER A 43 -5.04 -5.62 -5.69
N TYR A 44 -6.04 -5.42 -4.85
CA TYR A 44 -5.93 -4.53 -3.70
C TYR A 44 -6.05 -5.31 -2.40
N HIS A 45 -5.42 -4.81 -1.36
CA HIS A 45 -5.58 -5.31 0.00
C HIS A 45 -5.83 -4.12 0.92
N ILE A 46 -6.98 -4.11 1.58
CA ILE A 46 -7.40 -3.00 2.42
C ILE A 46 -7.19 -3.39 3.87
N LEU A 47 -6.36 -2.62 4.57
CA LEU A 47 -5.99 -2.91 5.95
C LEU A 47 -7.08 -2.54 6.96
N GLY A 48 -7.82 -1.48 6.67
CA GLY A 48 -8.82 -0.96 7.60
C GLY A 48 -8.27 0.04 8.61
N GLY A 49 -7.01 0.43 8.48
CA GLY A 49 -6.39 1.40 9.38
C GLY A 49 -4.88 1.30 9.39
N THR A 50 -4.25 1.95 10.35
CA THR A 50 -2.80 1.93 10.54
C THR A 50 -2.43 1.15 11.80
N LEU A 51 -1.14 0.85 11.96
CA LEU A 51 -0.66 0.01 13.04
C LEU A 51 -1.05 0.49 14.45
N PRO A 52 -0.96 1.77 14.80
CA PRO A 52 -1.40 2.21 16.12
C PRO A 52 -2.86 1.90 16.42
N SER A 53 -3.70 1.85 15.40
CA SER A 53 -5.09 1.44 15.56
C SER A 53 -5.22 -0.05 15.83
N PHE A 54 -4.22 -0.83 15.46
CA PHE A 54 -4.22 -2.28 15.63
C PHE A 54 -3.84 -2.70 17.06
N GLU A 55 -2.92 -1.97 17.69
CA GLU A 55 -2.32 -2.39 18.96
C GLU A 55 -3.31 -2.57 20.09
N GLY A 56 -4.36 -1.76 20.10
CA GLY A 56 -5.42 -1.89 21.10
C GLY A 56 -6.51 -2.86 20.71
N GLN A 57 -6.46 -3.43 19.52
CA GLN A 57 -7.50 -4.31 18.99
C GLN A 57 -6.86 -5.56 18.41
N LYS A 58 -6.91 -6.64 19.16
CA LYS A 58 -6.33 -7.92 18.72
C LYS A 58 -7.13 -8.59 17.62
N SER A 59 -8.28 -8.03 17.25
CA SER A 59 -9.14 -8.57 16.20
C SER A 59 -9.28 -7.52 15.10
N GLY A 60 -9.70 -7.92 13.93
CA GLY A 60 -9.95 -7.03 12.81
C GLY A 60 -8.67 -6.65 12.07
N ASN A 61 -8.05 -5.55 12.45
CA ASN A 61 -6.91 -5.03 11.68
C ASN A 61 -5.71 -5.95 11.69
N GLY A 62 -5.42 -6.59 12.83
CA GLY A 62 -4.34 -7.59 12.90
C GLY A 62 -4.63 -8.76 11.98
N LEU A 63 -5.89 -9.19 11.90
CA LEU A 63 -6.28 -10.28 11.00
C LEU A 63 -6.10 -9.89 9.54
N LEU A 64 -6.31 -8.64 9.19
CA LEU A 64 -6.13 -8.19 7.81
C LEU A 64 -4.65 -8.19 7.39
N VAL A 65 -3.73 -7.92 8.30
CA VAL A 65 -2.30 -8.05 8.02
C VAL A 65 -1.93 -9.52 7.86
N GLU A 66 -2.42 -10.41 8.73
CA GLU A 66 -2.19 -11.84 8.59
C GLU A 66 -2.76 -12.37 7.29
N SER A 67 -3.94 -11.89 6.91
CA SER A 67 -4.57 -12.25 5.65
C SER A 67 -3.69 -11.87 4.47
N LEU A 68 -3.05 -10.71 4.52
CA LEU A 68 -2.12 -10.28 3.48
C LEU A 68 -0.93 -11.24 3.39
N ILE A 69 -0.35 -11.59 4.53
CA ILE A 69 0.79 -12.50 4.57
C ILE A 69 0.42 -13.84 3.93
N ASN A 70 -0.72 -14.40 4.32
CA ASN A 70 -1.19 -15.67 3.78
C ASN A 70 -1.45 -15.57 2.28
N ARG A 71 -2.03 -14.46 1.84
CA ARG A 71 -2.33 -14.23 0.44
C ARG A 71 -1.06 -14.18 -0.42
N VAL A 72 -0.03 -13.52 0.08
CA VAL A 72 1.26 -13.43 -0.60
C VAL A 72 1.91 -14.81 -0.70
N LYS A 73 1.88 -15.58 0.39
CA LYS A 73 2.51 -16.90 0.42
C LYS A 73 1.81 -17.92 -0.47
N ASN A 74 0.48 -17.81 -0.62
CA ASN A 74 -0.32 -18.84 -1.26
C ASN A 74 -0.66 -18.57 -2.72
N ASN A 75 -0.46 -17.34 -3.23
CA ASN A 75 -0.95 -16.95 -4.54
C ASN A 75 0.14 -16.48 -5.51
N SER A 76 1.38 -16.83 -5.27
CA SER A 76 2.49 -16.50 -6.19
C SER A 76 2.57 -15.01 -6.52
N VAL A 77 2.34 -14.19 -5.53
CA VAL A 77 2.43 -12.73 -5.69
C VAL A 77 3.89 -12.35 -5.89
N LYS A 78 4.15 -11.51 -6.89
CA LYS A 78 5.51 -11.08 -7.22
C LYS A 78 5.87 -9.74 -6.63
N GLU A 79 4.90 -8.86 -6.45
CA GLU A 79 5.16 -7.53 -5.91
C GLU A 79 4.03 -7.10 -4.98
N VAL A 80 4.42 -6.54 -3.84
CA VAL A 80 3.51 -5.88 -2.89
C VAL A 80 3.87 -4.39 -2.89
N ILE A 81 2.93 -3.56 -3.27
CA ILE A 81 3.10 -2.10 -3.32
C ILE A 81 2.44 -1.52 -2.09
N LEU A 82 3.22 -0.89 -1.23
CA LEU A 82 2.70 -0.30 0.01
C LEU A 82 2.26 1.14 -0.27
N ALA A 83 0.96 1.36 -0.30
CA ALA A 83 0.36 2.67 -0.53
C ALA A 83 -0.28 3.19 0.76
N THR A 84 0.43 3.01 1.87
CA THR A 84 0.04 3.58 3.16
C THR A 84 0.35 5.07 3.17
N SER A 85 -0.27 5.80 4.11
CA SER A 85 -0.07 7.25 4.19
C SER A 85 1.39 7.60 4.53
N ALA A 86 1.76 8.84 4.23
CA ALA A 86 3.10 9.34 4.56
C ALA A 86 3.21 9.80 6.03
N SER A 87 2.18 9.57 6.82
CA SER A 87 2.19 9.87 8.25
C SER A 87 3.12 8.93 9.01
N VAL A 88 3.44 9.26 10.26
CA VAL A 88 4.23 8.37 11.12
C VAL A 88 3.57 7.00 11.24
N GLU A 89 2.26 6.98 11.44
CA GLU A 89 1.49 5.74 11.53
C GLU A 89 1.56 4.93 10.25
N GLY A 90 1.44 5.59 9.10
CA GLY A 90 1.53 4.92 7.81
C GLY A 90 2.90 4.34 7.56
N GLU A 91 3.96 5.06 7.92
CA GLU A 91 5.33 4.57 7.80
C GLU A 91 5.57 3.37 8.71
N THR A 92 5.10 3.44 9.96
CA THR A 92 5.24 2.34 10.91
C THR A 92 4.52 1.10 10.38
N THR A 93 3.34 1.27 9.84
CA THR A 93 2.56 0.19 9.25
C THR A 93 3.31 -0.44 8.06
N ALA A 94 3.87 0.40 7.20
CA ALA A 94 4.63 -0.07 6.04
C ALA A 94 5.84 -0.89 6.46
N HIS A 95 6.58 -0.42 7.45
CA HIS A 95 7.74 -1.15 7.96
C HIS A 95 7.33 -2.49 8.60
N TYR A 96 6.23 -2.49 9.34
CA TYR A 96 5.72 -3.72 9.95
C TYR A 96 5.37 -4.76 8.88
N ILE A 97 4.68 -4.34 7.83
CA ILE A 97 4.31 -5.24 6.74
C ILE A 97 5.56 -5.74 6.01
N SER A 98 6.49 -4.84 5.74
CA SER A 98 7.74 -5.20 5.08
C SER A 98 8.50 -6.26 5.87
N ASP A 99 8.61 -6.07 7.18
CA ASP A 99 9.29 -7.05 8.04
C ASP A 99 8.54 -8.37 8.09
N SER A 100 7.21 -8.33 8.10
CA SER A 100 6.38 -9.53 8.14
C SER A 100 6.50 -10.36 6.86
N LEU A 101 6.79 -9.71 5.73
CA LEU A 101 6.95 -10.38 4.44
C LEU A 101 8.41 -10.66 4.07
N LYS A 102 9.33 -10.41 4.98
CA LYS A 102 10.76 -10.51 4.71
C LYS A 102 11.19 -11.88 4.21
N GLU A 103 10.57 -12.94 4.73
CA GLU A 103 10.90 -14.31 4.34
C GLU A 103 10.19 -14.75 3.06
N ALA A 104 9.17 -14.03 2.64
CA ALA A 104 8.49 -14.33 1.38
C ALA A 104 9.34 -13.80 0.22
N LYS A 105 9.40 -14.56 -0.86
CA LYS A 105 10.15 -14.15 -2.06
C LYS A 105 9.29 -13.21 -2.89
N VAL A 106 9.07 -12.01 -2.36
CA VAL A 106 8.24 -11.00 -3.01
C VAL A 106 8.96 -9.67 -2.98
N LYS A 107 8.83 -8.92 -4.08
CA LYS A 107 9.37 -7.57 -4.14
C LYS A 107 8.43 -6.65 -3.38
N ILE A 108 8.97 -5.86 -2.47
CA ILE A 108 8.19 -4.91 -1.69
C ILE A 108 8.61 -3.51 -2.10
N THR A 109 7.64 -2.73 -2.56
CA THR A 109 7.85 -1.35 -2.97
C THR A 109 6.88 -0.46 -2.21
N ARG A 110 7.13 0.84 -2.21
CA ARG A 110 6.20 1.82 -1.66
C ARG A 110 6.12 3.02 -2.59
N LEU A 111 5.03 3.77 -2.48
CA LEU A 111 4.85 4.94 -3.33
C LEU A 111 5.94 5.96 -3.04
N ALA A 112 6.41 6.61 -4.11
CA ALA A 112 7.42 7.64 -3.99
C ALA A 112 6.88 8.86 -3.26
N LYS A 113 7.74 9.54 -2.53
CA LYS A 113 7.43 10.77 -1.81
C LYS A 113 8.23 11.91 -2.41
N GLY A 114 7.62 13.08 -2.51
CA GLY A 114 8.35 14.22 -3.04
C GLY A 114 7.46 15.38 -3.41
N VAL A 115 7.96 16.19 -4.32
CA VAL A 115 7.28 17.40 -4.79
C VAL A 115 6.00 17.01 -5.52
N PRO A 116 4.84 17.52 -5.10
CA PRO A 116 3.59 17.23 -5.79
C PRO A 116 3.57 17.87 -7.18
N VAL A 117 2.84 17.23 -8.09
CA VAL A 117 2.68 17.76 -9.45
C VAL A 117 2.02 19.13 -9.39
N GLY A 118 2.64 20.12 -10.04
CA GLY A 118 2.16 21.50 -10.02
C GLY A 118 2.55 22.27 -8.78
N GLY A 119 3.28 21.63 -7.84
CA GLY A 119 3.72 22.30 -6.62
C GLY A 119 4.93 23.18 -6.84
N SER A 120 5.01 24.26 -6.05
CA SER A 120 6.14 25.20 -6.07
C SER A 120 7.09 24.89 -4.91
N ILE A 121 8.38 24.91 -5.17
CA ILE A 121 9.40 24.55 -4.16
C ILE A 121 9.27 25.41 -2.91
N GLU A 122 9.03 26.70 -3.10
CA GLU A 122 9.00 27.66 -1.97
C GLU A 122 7.84 27.42 -1.00
N HIS A 123 6.81 26.68 -1.42
CA HIS A 123 5.65 26.40 -0.57
C HIS A 123 5.67 25.04 0.09
N LEU A 124 6.77 24.29 -0.06
CA LEU A 124 6.89 22.96 0.52
C LEU A 124 7.49 23.05 1.92
N ASP A 125 7.03 22.16 2.80
CA ASP A 125 7.63 22.01 4.13
C ASP A 125 8.96 21.26 4.06
N ASP A 126 9.73 21.39 5.13
CA ASP A 126 11.07 20.79 5.17
C ASP A 126 11.05 19.27 5.00
N GLY A 127 10.05 18.61 5.60
CA GLY A 127 9.92 17.16 5.47
C GLY A 127 9.68 16.70 4.05
N THR A 128 8.83 17.42 3.32
CA THR A 128 8.55 17.11 1.93
C THR A 128 9.80 17.32 1.07
N LEU A 129 10.51 18.42 1.29
CA LEU A 129 11.76 18.67 0.57
C LEU A 129 12.81 17.62 0.86
N PHE A 130 12.97 17.23 2.12
CA PHE A 130 13.90 16.18 2.50
C PHE A 130 13.57 14.89 1.76
N SER A 131 12.30 14.50 1.75
CA SER A 131 11.86 13.28 1.03
C SER A 131 12.13 13.38 -0.46
N ALA A 132 11.89 14.54 -1.06
CA ALA A 132 12.13 14.74 -2.49
C ALA A 132 13.61 14.59 -2.83
N PHE A 133 14.50 15.16 -2.03
CA PHE A 133 15.95 15.00 -2.22
C PHE A 133 16.37 13.55 -2.05
N LYS A 134 15.85 12.89 -1.02
CA LYS A 134 16.19 11.50 -0.74
C LYS A 134 15.74 10.57 -1.87
N ASN A 135 14.60 10.85 -2.47
CA ASN A 135 14.00 10.00 -3.49
C ASN A 135 14.21 10.52 -4.91
N ARG A 136 15.13 11.47 -5.10
CA ARG A 136 15.38 12.01 -6.43
C ARG A 136 15.83 10.91 -7.39
N ALA A 137 15.47 11.08 -8.65
CA ALA A 137 15.74 10.10 -9.68
C ALA A 137 16.53 10.74 -10.84
N PRO A 138 17.30 9.93 -11.59
CA PRO A 138 17.96 10.44 -12.79
C PRO A 138 16.95 11.01 -13.77
N MET A 139 17.31 12.11 -14.41
CA MET A 139 16.43 12.73 -15.38
C MET A 139 16.61 12.07 -16.74
N GLY A 140 15.48 11.74 -17.37
CA GLY A 140 15.48 11.24 -18.75
C GLY A 140 15.81 9.78 -18.93
N LYS A 141 16.43 9.12 -17.95
CA LYS A 141 16.68 7.67 -18.00
C LYS A 141 16.42 7.06 -16.64
N ASP A 142 15.90 5.88 -16.66
CA ASP A 142 15.56 5.10 -15.46
C ASP A 142 16.76 4.50 -14.78
#